data_1d1eaedc40e8e84963afddcab9a471a0
#
_entry.id   1d1eaedc40e8e84963afddcab9a471a0
#
_cell.length_a   1.000
_cell.length_b   1.000
_cell.length_c   1.000
_cell.angle_alpha   90.00
_cell.angle_beta   90.00
_cell.angle_gamma   90.00
#
_symmetry.space_group_name_H-M   'P 1'
#
loop_
_entity.id
_entity.type
_entity.pdbx_description
1 polymer ?
#
loop_
_entity_poly.entity_id
_entity_poly.type
_entity_poly.pdbx_seq_one_letter_code
_entity_poly.pdbx_strand_id
1 'polypeptide(L)'
;VKKYFLLIIFFLLFPSKSYSDNYTFTKIIELDEPWGSSFINNDEIIITEKSGKIKIVNVVLKEVIEIKHNLNFLEVGQGGLLDIIYQDNTLWIYYSEKRGNSKTSTSIAKAQLNKQE
;
A
#
# COMPACT_ATOMS: atom_id res chain seq x y z
N VAL A 1 -32.84 44.43 -12.37
CA VAL A 1 -31.41 44.27 -12.69
C VAL A 1 -30.54 44.79 -11.56
N LYS A 2 -30.71 45.99 -11.01
CA LYS A 2 -29.89 46.52 -9.91
C LYS A 2 -29.95 45.73 -8.61
N LYS A 3 -31.08 45.06 -8.29
CA LYS A 3 -31.28 44.30 -7.06
C LYS A 3 -30.48 42.99 -7.04
N TYR A 4 -30.31 42.34 -8.18
CA TYR A 4 -29.52 41.10 -8.31
C TYR A 4 -28.02 41.40 -8.41
N PHE A 5 -27.65 42.55 -8.93
CA PHE A 5 -26.24 42.98 -8.97
C PHE A 5 -25.66 43.17 -7.56
N LEU A 6 -26.44 43.69 -6.64
CA LEU A 6 -26.02 43.85 -5.23
C LEU A 6 -25.88 42.52 -4.50
N LEU A 7 -26.72 41.53 -4.85
CA LEU A 7 -26.68 40.19 -4.27
C LEU A 7 -25.43 39.41 -4.72
N ILE A 8 -25.02 39.58 -5.97
CA ILE A 8 -23.80 38.99 -6.51
C ILE A 8 -22.55 39.57 -5.84
N ILE A 9 -22.51 40.88 -5.61
CA ILE A 9 -21.38 41.52 -4.91
C ILE A 9 -21.27 41.04 -3.46
N PHE A 10 -22.40 40.81 -2.79
CA PHE A 10 -22.41 40.30 -1.43
C PHE A 10 -21.80 38.88 -1.32
N PHE A 11 -22.05 38.02 -2.33
CA PHE A 11 -21.48 36.68 -2.38
C PHE A 11 -19.96 36.66 -2.65
N LEU A 12 -19.45 37.69 -3.36
CA LEU A 12 -17.99 37.82 -3.63
C LEU A 12 -17.19 38.36 -2.44
N LEU A 13 -17.86 38.88 -1.41
CA LEU A 13 -17.19 39.43 -0.22
C LEU A 13 -16.95 38.41 0.90
N PHE A 14 -17.45 37.17 0.77
CA PHE A 14 -17.10 36.12 1.72
C PHE A 14 -15.76 35.50 1.35
N PRO A 15 -14.70 35.76 2.14
CA PRO A 15 -13.44 35.10 1.92
C PRO A 15 -13.63 33.60 2.21
N SER A 16 -13.51 32.76 1.20
CA SER A 16 -13.37 31.33 1.40
C SER A 16 -12.04 31.08 2.11
N LYS A 17 -12.09 30.70 3.38
CA LYS A 17 -10.91 30.24 4.09
C LYS A 17 -10.47 28.93 3.46
N SER A 18 -9.42 28.97 2.65
CA SER A 18 -8.71 27.77 2.25
C SER A 18 -7.84 27.31 3.42
N TYR A 19 -8.17 26.15 4.00
CA TYR A 19 -7.31 25.50 4.96
C TYR A 19 -6.29 24.67 4.14
N SER A 20 -5.02 25.05 4.24
CA SER A 20 -3.92 24.22 3.76
C SER A 20 -3.41 23.43 4.95
N ASP A 21 -3.64 22.11 4.94
CA ASP A 21 -3.01 21.24 5.91
C ASP A 21 -1.52 21.12 5.55
N ASN A 22 -0.66 21.41 6.50
CA ASN A 22 0.78 21.21 6.34
C ASN A 22 1.11 19.76 6.70
N TYR A 23 1.51 18.96 5.70
CA TYR A 23 1.96 17.59 5.91
C TYR A 23 3.47 17.56 6.03
N THR A 24 3.96 16.86 7.05
CA THR A 24 5.38 16.58 7.23
C THR A 24 5.61 15.10 6.94
N PHE A 25 6.53 14.81 5.99
CA PHE A 25 6.87 13.44 5.63
C PHE A 25 8.17 13.03 6.31
N THR A 26 8.13 11.90 6.99
CA THR A 26 9.32 11.30 7.62
C THR A 26 9.59 9.95 6.97
N LYS A 27 10.79 9.76 6.41
CA LYS A 27 11.23 8.47 5.90
C LYS A 27 11.39 7.48 7.05
N ILE A 28 10.66 6.38 7.02
CA ILE A 28 10.75 5.32 8.01
C ILE A 28 11.88 4.36 7.67
N ILE A 29 11.85 3.81 6.45
CA ILE A 29 12.81 2.80 6.00
C ILE A 29 12.96 2.87 4.48
N GLU A 30 14.01 2.23 3.97
CA GLU A 30 14.22 2.01 2.55
C GLU A 30 13.89 0.57 2.17
N LEU A 31 13.15 0.40 1.09
CA LEU A 31 12.70 -0.89 0.56
C LEU A 31 13.07 -0.98 -0.92
N ASP A 32 13.20 -2.21 -1.41
CA ASP A 32 13.53 -2.49 -2.80
C ASP A 32 12.26 -2.79 -3.61
N GLU A 33 11.89 -1.90 -4.52
CA GLU A 33 10.70 -2.00 -5.36
C GLU A 33 9.41 -2.43 -4.59
N PRO A 34 9.00 -1.72 -3.50
CA PRO A 34 7.79 -2.05 -2.78
C PRO A 34 6.57 -1.89 -3.69
N TRP A 35 5.63 -2.82 -3.63
CA TRP A 35 4.47 -2.83 -4.50
C TRP A 35 3.15 -2.68 -3.76
N GLY A 36 2.84 -3.61 -2.86
CA GLY A 36 1.64 -3.60 -2.06
C GLY A 36 1.91 -3.52 -0.57
N SER A 37 0.97 -3.01 0.20
CA SER A 37 1.09 -2.94 1.65
C SER A 37 -0.25 -3.00 2.36
N SER A 38 -0.25 -3.51 3.60
CA SER A 38 -1.40 -3.53 4.48
C SER A 38 -0.97 -3.39 5.93
N PHE A 39 -1.72 -2.65 6.75
CA PHE A 39 -1.47 -2.61 8.18
C PHE A 39 -1.87 -3.93 8.83
N ILE A 40 -0.99 -4.48 9.67
CA ILE A 40 -1.28 -5.62 10.55
C ILE A 40 -1.87 -5.10 11.87
N ASN A 41 -1.31 -4.03 12.37
CA ASN A 41 -1.74 -3.29 13.56
C ASN A 41 -1.23 -1.83 13.45
N ASN A 42 -1.33 -1.07 14.54
CA ASN A 42 -0.93 0.35 14.55
C ASN A 42 0.57 0.57 14.28
N ASP A 43 1.41 -0.40 14.59
CA ASP A 43 2.88 -0.26 14.55
C ASP A 43 3.53 -1.08 13.43
N GLU A 44 2.79 -2.00 12.80
CA GLU A 44 3.34 -2.93 11.82
C GLU A 44 2.59 -2.89 10.49
N ILE A 45 3.37 -2.80 9.43
CA ILE A 45 2.90 -2.87 8.03
C ILE A 45 3.54 -4.09 7.37
N ILE A 46 2.74 -4.91 6.69
CA ILE A 46 3.24 -5.94 5.80
C ILE A 46 3.35 -5.40 4.39
N ILE A 47 4.44 -5.69 3.72
CA ILE A 47 4.78 -5.11 2.41
C ILE A 47 5.28 -6.22 1.49
N THR A 48 4.83 -6.20 0.24
CA THR A 48 5.40 -7.02 -0.84
C THR A 48 6.42 -6.21 -1.62
N GLU A 49 7.54 -6.84 -1.96
CA GLU A 49 8.48 -6.33 -2.97
C GLU A 49 8.30 -7.12 -4.27
N LYS A 50 8.39 -6.44 -5.40
CA LYS A 50 8.23 -7.03 -6.73
C LYS A 50 9.14 -8.26 -6.93
N SER A 51 10.35 -8.19 -6.40
CA SER A 51 11.37 -9.25 -6.44
C SER A 51 11.00 -10.55 -5.71
N GLY A 52 9.85 -10.58 -5.04
CA GLY A 52 9.34 -11.76 -4.35
C GLY A 52 9.51 -11.74 -2.84
N LYS A 53 9.97 -10.67 -2.24
CA LYS A 53 10.09 -10.59 -0.79
C LYS A 53 8.78 -10.12 -0.16
N ILE A 54 8.46 -10.67 1.00
CA ILE A 54 7.39 -10.19 1.88
C ILE A 54 8.05 -9.76 3.19
N LYS A 55 7.81 -8.53 3.58
CA LYS A 55 8.43 -7.93 4.76
C LYS A 55 7.38 -7.40 5.72
N ILE A 56 7.60 -7.58 7.02
CA ILE A 56 6.89 -6.83 8.06
C ILE A 56 7.82 -5.73 8.55
N VAL A 57 7.35 -4.51 8.52
CA VAL A 57 8.04 -3.32 8.98
C VAL A 57 7.37 -2.82 10.24
N ASN A 58 8.10 -2.78 11.36
CA ASN A 58 7.67 -2.03 12.52
C ASN A 58 8.02 -0.54 12.32
N VAL A 59 7.01 0.31 12.19
CA VAL A 59 7.20 1.73 11.84
C VAL A 59 7.72 2.57 13.00
N VAL A 60 7.56 2.10 14.23
CA VAL A 60 8.04 2.77 15.44
C VAL A 60 9.49 2.41 15.71
N LEU A 61 9.80 1.11 15.73
CA LEU A 61 11.15 0.59 16.03
C LEU A 61 12.07 0.66 14.80
N LYS A 62 11.52 0.83 13.60
CA LYS A 62 12.23 0.79 12.31
C LYS A 62 12.93 -0.55 12.06
N GLU A 63 12.30 -1.62 12.50
CA GLU A 63 12.77 -2.99 12.32
C GLU A 63 12.06 -3.66 11.15
N VAL A 64 12.75 -4.57 10.47
CA VAL A 64 12.23 -5.32 9.32
C VAL A 64 12.42 -6.79 9.56
N ILE A 65 11.35 -7.55 9.34
CA ILE A 65 11.36 -9.02 9.35
C ILE A 65 10.95 -9.49 7.95
N GLU A 66 11.76 -10.35 7.33
CA GLU A 66 11.40 -10.98 6.06
C GLU A 66 10.65 -12.29 6.32
N ILE A 67 9.50 -12.44 5.66
CA ILE A 67 8.67 -13.65 5.72
C ILE A 67 9.04 -14.55 4.55
N LYS A 68 9.37 -15.81 4.85
CA LYS A 68 9.58 -16.83 3.82
C LYS A 68 8.23 -17.34 3.30
N HIS A 69 8.16 -17.58 1.99
CA HIS A 69 7.00 -18.15 1.33
C HIS A 69 7.42 -19.07 0.18
N ASN A 70 6.46 -19.81 -0.36
CA ASN A 70 6.66 -20.77 -1.46
C ASN A 70 5.79 -20.46 -2.68
N LEU A 71 5.38 -19.21 -2.88
CA LEU A 71 4.60 -18.83 -4.05
C LEU A 71 5.39 -19.05 -5.33
N ASN A 72 4.77 -19.69 -6.30
CA ASN A 72 5.36 -19.90 -7.64
C ASN A 72 5.14 -18.66 -8.51
N PHE A 73 5.87 -17.60 -8.21
CA PHE A 73 5.79 -16.32 -8.93
C PHE A 73 6.89 -16.19 -10.00
N LEU A 74 6.67 -15.27 -10.93
CA LEU A 74 7.66 -14.89 -11.93
C LEU A 74 7.75 -13.37 -12.01
N GLU A 75 8.92 -12.84 -11.78
CA GLU A 75 9.23 -11.43 -11.97
C GLU A 75 9.57 -11.18 -13.43
N VAL A 76 8.62 -10.62 -14.19
CA VAL A 76 8.79 -10.24 -15.60
C VAL A 76 8.02 -8.95 -15.87
N GLY A 77 8.70 -7.96 -16.43
CA GLY A 77 8.09 -6.67 -16.70
C GLY A 77 7.56 -6.00 -15.43
N GLN A 78 6.26 -5.82 -15.34
CA GLN A 78 5.59 -5.32 -14.12
C GLN A 78 5.09 -6.44 -13.20
N GLY A 79 5.34 -7.71 -13.55
CA GLY A 79 4.94 -8.86 -12.75
C GLY A 79 5.93 -9.16 -11.64
N GLY A 80 5.47 -9.91 -10.67
CA GLY A 80 6.18 -10.31 -9.45
C GLY A 80 5.19 -10.56 -8.34
N LEU A 81 5.56 -10.30 -7.08
CA LEU A 81 4.57 -10.09 -6.05
C LEU A 81 3.89 -8.74 -6.29
N LEU A 82 2.57 -8.72 -6.12
CA LEU A 82 1.74 -7.55 -6.34
C LEU A 82 1.16 -7.08 -4.99
N ASP A 83 -0.14 -6.86 -4.95
CA ASP A 83 -0.80 -6.34 -3.76
C ASP A 83 -0.94 -7.37 -2.63
N ILE A 84 -1.08 -6.88 -1.40
CA ILE A 84 -1.28 -7.69 -0.21
C ILE A 84 -2.31 -7.03 0.69
N ILE A 85 -3.24 -7.84 1.22
CA ILE A 85 -4.26 -7.40 2.16
C ILE A 85 -4.17 -8.29 3.40
N TYR A 86 -4.17 -7.67 4.57
CA TYR A 86 -4.30 -8.35 5.86
C TYR A 86 -5.66 -8.05 6.46
N GLN A 87 -6.41 -9.10 6.77
CA GLN A 87 -7.69 -9.00 7.43
C GLN A 87 -7.94 -10.26 8.27
N ASP A 88 -8.32 -10.10 9.51
CA ASP A 88 -8.71 -11.19 10.42
C ASP A 88 -7.67 -12.32 10.47
N ASN A 89 -6.41 -11.97 10.70
CA ASN A 89 -5.25 -12.88 10.72
C ASN A 89 -5.02 -13.65 9.41
N THR A 90 -5.63 -13.17 8.34
CA THR A 90 -5.51 -13.76 7.00
C THR A 90 -4.79 -12.79 6.08
N LEU A 91 -3.83 -13.30 5.34
CA LEU A 91 -3.16 -12.61 4.23
C LEU A 91 -3.78 -13.05 2.91
N TRP A 92 -4.07 -12.07 2.07
CA TRP A 92 -4.46 -12.27 0.68
C TRP A 92 -3.39 -11.61 -0.18
N ILE A 93 -2.71 -12.41 -1.00
CA ILE A 93 -1.55 -11.98 -1.77
C ILE A 93 -1.85 -12.15 -3.24
N TYR A 94 -1.78 -11.06 -4.00
CA TYR A 94 -1.87 -11.07 -5.45
C TYR A 94 -0.46 -11.19 -6.02
N TYR A 95 -0.28 -12.02 -7.04
CA TYR A 95 1.04 -12.25 -7.64
C TYR A 95 0.93 -12.70 -9.09
N SER A 96 2.01 -12.49 -9.83
CA SER A 96 2.16 -13.02 -11.18
C SER A 96 2.61 -14.46 -11.11
N GLU A 97 1.66 -15.40 -11.16
CA GLU A 97 1.95 -16.83 -11.12
C GLU A 97 2.61 -17.30 -12.42
N LYS A 98 3.67 -18.07 -12.28
CA LYS A 98 4.37 -18.66 -13.43
C LYS A 98 3.50 -19.71 -14.12
N ARG A 99 3.28 -19.54 -15.42
CA ARG A 99 2.48 -20.43 -16.29
C ARG A 99 3.33 -20.95 -17.46
N GLY A 100 4.25 -21.88 -17.19
CA GLY A 100 5.17 -22.39 -18.21
C GLY A 100 6.28 -21.40 -18.57
N ASN A 101 6.83 -21.48 -19.78
CA ASN A 101 7.98 -20.70 -20.19
C ASN A 101 7.60 -19.24 -20.44
N SER A 102 8.10 -18.33 -19.59
CA SER A 102 7.94 -16.87 -19.68
C SER A 102 6.49 -16.35 -19.74
N LYS A 103 5.50 -17.19 -19.39
CA LYS A 103 4.09 -16.80 -19.29
C LYS A 103 3.69 -16.65 -17.84
N THR A 104 2.90 -15.64 -17.56
CA THR A 104 2.33 -15.37 -16.26
C THR A 104 0.83 -15.16 -16.33
N SER A 105 0.16 -15.37 -15.21
CA SER A 105 -1.23 -15.00 -15.00
C SER A 105 -1.34 -14.44 -13.58
N THR A 106 -2.18 -13.45 -13.37
CA THR A 106 -2.44 -12.95 -12.02
C THR A 106 -3.22 -13.99 -11.23
N SER A 107 -2.71 -14.32 -10.06
CA SER A 107 -3.32 -15.27 -9.13
C SER A 107 -3.41 -14.66 -7.75
N ILE A 108 -4.25 -15.25 -6.90
CA ILE A 108 -4.41 -14.88 -5.51
C ILE A 108 -4.08 -16.09 -4.62
N ALA A 109 -3.29 -15.86 -3.60
CA ALA A 109 -3.03 -16.83 -2.55
C ALA A 109 -3.60 -16.37 -1.22
N LYS A 110 -3.98 -17.32 -0.39
CA LYS A 110 -4.43 -17.11 0.99
C LYS A 110 -3.43 -17.76 1.94
N ALA A 111 -3.04 -17.02 2.98
CA ALA A 111 -2.19 -17.55 4.05
C ALA A 111 -2.67 -17.04 5.42
N GLN A 112 -2.28 -17.73 6.47
CA GLN A 112 -2.40 -17.23 7.84
C GLN A 112 -1.05 -16.72 8.30
N LEU A 113 -1.04 -15.56 8.93
CA LEU A 113 0.17 -15.01 9.53
C LEU A 113 0.37 -15.62 10.92
N ASN A 114 1.22 -16.64 11.02
CA ASN A 114 1.63 -17.21 12.29
C ASN A 114 2.83 -16.43 12.78
N LYS A 115 2.64 -15.52 13.73
CA LYS A 115 3.76 -14.95 14.49
C LYS A 115 4.25 -16.06 15.40
N GLN A 116 5.49 -16.53 15.22
CA GLN A 116 6.18 -17.31 16.24
C GLN A 116 6.50 -16.33 17.39
N GLU A 117 5.98 -16.63 18.58
CA GLU A 117 6.34 -15.92 19.81
C GLU A 117 7.80 -16.13 20.18
#